data_9b360c00be8118d08b92945151c2ac2d
#
_entry.id   9b360c00be8118d08b92945151c2ac2d
#
_cell.length_a   1.000
_cell.length_b   1.000
_cell.length_c   1.000
_cell.angle_alpha   90.00
_cell.angle_beta   90.00
_cell.angle_gamma   90.00
#
_symmetry.space_group_name_H-M   'P 1'
#
loop_
_entity.id
_entity.type
_entity.pdbx_description
1 polymer ?
#
loop_
_entity_poly.entity_id
_entity_poly.type
_entity_poly.pdbx_seq_one_letter_code
_entity_poly.pdbx_strand_id
1 'polypeptide(L)'
;MASSLQKASNTKSTRLWFLVLLLVIVVALYMTGIIKKGFAIGLGILLLAAIGIQTFDYDLDLGTLWETGSIKESRVQQTKDGVVLKGDCVRPAGKSKEFDLNCSNFSTHAEAQAKYDYCAEQIANNNQGLDRAKIINLDVYGLDGNKNGIVCEALP
;
A
#
# COMPACT_ATOMS: atom_id res chain seq x y z
N MET A 1 -8.71 31.63 2.78
CA MET A 1 -7.53 31.19 3.56
C MET A 1 -7.63 29.74 4.07
N ALA A 2 -8.79 29.17 4.38
CA ALA A 2 -8.94 27.79 4.84
C ALA A 2 -8.58 26.71 3.79
N SER A 3 -8.79 26.96 2.49
CA SER A 3 -8.57 25.99 1.41
C SER A 3 -7.08 25.69 1.14
N SER A 4 -6.17 26.63 1.42
CA SER A 4 -4.73 26.45 1.20
C SER A 4 -4.07 25.59 2.28
N LEU A 5 -4.55 25.70 3.52
CA LEU A 5 -4.06 24.89 4.64
C LEU A 5 -4.49 23.41 4.50
N GLN A 6 -5.70 23.18 3.99
CA GLN A 6 -6.20 21.83 3.76
C GLN A 6 -5.48 21.13 2.60
N LYS A 7 -5.04 21.86 1.59
CA LYS A 7 -4.24 21.34 0.46
C LYS A 7 -2.81 21.01 0.87
N ALA A 8 -2.20 21.77 1.77
CA ALA A 8 -0.85 21.53 2.28
C ALA A 8 -0.79 20.28 3.20
N SER A 9 -1.86 20.02 3.97
CA SER A 9 -1.95 18.85 4.87
C SER A 9 -2.03 17.51 4.15
N ASN A 10 -2.26 17.49 2.85
CA ASN A 10 -2.56 16.26 2.12
C ASN A 10 -1.37 15.67 1.33
N THR A 11 -0.18 16.27 1.39
CA THR A 11 1.02 15.71 0.80
C THR A 11 1.67 14.72 1.78
N LYS A 12 2.05 13.51 1.30
CA LYS A 12 2.74 12.48 2.12
C LYS A 12 3.92 13.06 2.90
N SER A 13 4.68 13.95 2.28
CA SER A 13 5.81 14.63 2.89
C SER A 13 5.42 15.46 4.12
N THR A 14 4.32 16.22 4.05
CA THR A 14 3.86 17.08 5.15
C THR A 14 3.40 16.25 6.35
N ARG A 15 2.72 15.12 6.10
CA ARG A 15 2.28 14.19 7.16
C ARG A 15 3.47 13.53 7.86
N LEU A 16 4.46 13.09 7.08
CA LEU A 16 5.68 12.50 7.62
C LEU A 16 6.43 13.50 8.52
N TRP A 17 6.63 14.73 8.05
CA TRP A 17 7.27 15.79 8.83
C TRP A 17 6.53 16.09 10.14
N PHE A 18 5.19 16.09 10.10
CA PHE A 18 4.36 16.28 11.29
C PHE A 18 4.54 15.15 12.32
N LEU A 19 4.61 13.89 11.89
CA LEU A 19 4.85 12.75 12.77
C LEU A 19 6.26 12.78 13.38
N VAL A 20 7.27 13.15 12.59
CA VAL A 20 8.65 13.33 13.08
C VAL A 20 8.72 14.46 14.11
N LEU A 21 8.05 15.59 13.87
CA LEU A 21 7.96 16.71 14.82
C LEU A 21 7.30 16.26 16.13
N LEU A 22 6.19 15.51 16.06
CA LEU A 22 5.52 14.95 17.23
C LEU A 22 6.44 14.04 18.03
N LEU A 23 7.20 13.16 17.35
CA LEU A 23 8.17 12.28 18.00
C LEU A 23 9.24 13.09 18.75
N VAL A 24 9.77 14.13 18.14
CA VAL A 24 10.75 15.03 18.78
C VAL A 24 10.16 15.72 20.02
N ILE A 25 8.91 16.19 19.95
CA ILE A 25 8.20 16.78 21.09
C ILE A 25 8.05 15.77 22.24
N VAL A 26 7.65 14.51 21.93
CA VAL A 26 7.52 13.45 22.95
C VAL A 26 8.85 13.19 23.65
N VAL A 27 9.95 13.12 22.90
CA VAL A 27 11.30 12.94 23.46
C VAL A 27 11.67 14.14 24.34
N ALA A 28 11.42 15.37 23.91
CA ALA A 28 11.70 16.58 24.69
C ALA A 28 10.89 16.60 26.00
N LEU A 29 9.62 16.29 25.96
CA LEU A 29 8.75 16.22 27.16
C LEU A 29 9.19 15.12 28.13
N TYR A 30 9.70 14.01 27.61
CA TYR A 30 10.30 12.97 28.43
C TYR A 30 11.59 13.47 29.11
N MET A 31 12.47 14.12 28.37
CA MET A 31 13.74 14.65 28.89
C MET A 31 13.53 15.72 29.98
N THR A 32 12.46 16.52 29.88
CA THR A 32 12.08 17.50 30.92
C THR A 32 11.34 16.90 32.10
N GLY A 33 11.08 15.60 32.10
CA GLY A 33 10.37 14.90 33.17
C GLY A 33 8.85 15.16 33.25
N ILE A 34 8.28 15.85 32.26
CA ILE A 34 6.85 16.20 32.21
C ILE A 34 6.01 14.93 32.03
N ILE A 35 6.48 13.95 31.24
CA ILE A 35 5.78 12.70 31.00
C ILE A 35 6.50 11.50 31.61
N LYS A 36 5.72 10.56 32.13
CA LYS A 36 6.26 9.32 32.73
C LYS A 36 6.85 8.40 31.66
N LYS A 37 7.93 7.69 32.03
CA LYS A 37 8.67 6.78 31.14
C LYS A 37 7.77 5.80 30.38
N GLY A 38 6.82 5.14 31.04
CA GLY A 38 5.93 4.17 30.38
C GLY A 38 5.06 4.81 29.30
N PHE A 39 4.52 6.01 29.55
CA PHE A 39 3.71 6.73 28.58
C PHE A 39 4.55 7.21 27.38
N ALA A 40 5.76 7.71 27.64
CA ALA A 40 6.68 8.15 26.59
C ALA A 40 7.06 6.99 25.65
N ILE A 41 7.36 5.81 26.23
CA ILE A 41 7.69 4.61 25.44
C ILE A 41 6.49 4.18 24.60
N GLY A 42 5.29 4.08 25.18
CA GLY A 42 4.09 3.67 24.45
C GLY A 42 3.76 4.61 23.30
N LEU A 43 3.80 5.92 23.54
CA LEU A 43 3.56 6.94 22.51
C LEU A 43 4.66 6.94 21.44
N GLY A 44 5.92 6.73 21.83
CA GLY A 44 7.04 6.62 20.91
C GLY A 44 6.89 5.43 19.95
N ILE A 45 6.50 4.26 20.46
CA ILE A 45 6.23 3.07 19.63
C ILE A 45 5.10 3.33 18.64
N LEU A 46 4.00 3.95 19.08
CA LEU A 46 2.88 4.29 18.20
C LEU A 46 3.29 5.27 17.08
N LEU A 47 4.09 6.29 17.40
CA LEU A 47 4.58 7.24 16.41
C LEU A 47 5.57 6.60 15.42
N LEU A 48 6.45 5.72 15.89
CA LEU A 48 7.36 4.98 15.01
C LEU A 48 6.60 4.04 14.08
N ALA A 49 5.56 3.35 14.59
CA ALA A 49 4.68 2.53 13.75
C ALA A 49 3.95 3.38 12.69
N ALA A 50 3.42 4.55 13.08
CA ALA A 50 2.76 5.47 12.15
C ALA A 50 3.71 6.02 11.08
N ILE A 51 4.97 6.33 11.43
CA ILE A 51 6.01 6.74 10.49
C ILE A 51 6.34 5.57 9.53
N GLY A 52 6.46 4.36 10.06
CA GLY A 52 6.70 3.15 9.27
C GLY A 52 5.62 2.95 8.21
N ILE A 53 4.34 3.00 8.59
CA ILE A 53 3.21 2.86 7.65
C ILE A 53 3.22 3.96 6.57
N GLN A 54 3.59 5.20 6.92
CA GLN A 54 3.64 6.32 5.98
C GLN A 54 4.76 6.19 4.93
N THR A 55 5.80 5.40 5.19
CA THR A 55 6.88 5.14 4.22
C THR A 55 6.47 4.15 3.12
N PHE A 56 5.43 3.36 3.37
CA PHE A 56 4.87 2.45 2.37
C PHE A 56 3.82 3.18 1.51
N ASP A 57 3.74 2.81 0.23
CA ASP A 57 2.75 3.37 -0.70
C ASP A 57 1.40 2.61 -0.66
N TYR A 58 1.15 1.88 0.41
CA TYR A 58 -0.10 1.19 0.68
C TYR A 58 -0.51 1.39 2.15
N ASP A 59 -1.80 1.36 2.39
CA ASP A 59 -2.38 1.31 3.72
C ASP A 59 -2.53 -0.14 4.18
N LEU A 60 -2.73 -0.35 5.49
CA LEU A 60 -3.02 -1.66 6.05
C LEU A 60 -4.47 -1.73 6.51
N ASP A 61 -5.19 -2.73 6.06
CA ASP A 61 -6.49 -3.11 6.60
C ASP A 61 -6.28 -3.84 7.93
N LEU A 62 -6.51 -3.12 9.02
CA LEU A 62 -6.28 -3.65 10.37
C LEU A 62 -7.24 -4.81 10.70
N GLY A 63 -8.43 -4.84 10.11
CA GLY A 63 -9.37 -5.95 10.26
C GLY A 63 -8.79 -7.24 9.67
N THR A 64 -8.37 -7.19 8.40
CA THR A 64 -7.71 -8.32 7.73
C THR A 64 -6.41 -8.72 8.43
N LEU A 65 -5.62 -7.73 8.91
CA LEU A 65 -4.39 -8.02 9.64
C LEU A 65 -4.65 -8.79 10.93
N TRP A 66 -5.72 -8.41 11.65
CA TRP A 66 -6.09 -9.08 12.89
C TRP A 66 -6.61 -10.50 12.67
N GLU A 67 -7.36 -10.71 11.60
CA GLU A 67 -7.94 -12.02 11.26
C GLU A 67 -6.90 -13.00 10.71
N THR A 68 -6.01 -12.52 9.83
CA THR A 68 -5.07 -13.41 9.10
C THR A 68 -3.65 -13.41 9.68
N GLY A 69 -3.28 -12.37 10.44
CA GLY A 69 -1.91 -12.14 10.89
C GLY A 69 -0.92 -11.82 9.76
N SER A 70 -1.40 -11.63 8.54
CA SER A 70 -0.59 -11.48 7.33
C SER A 70 -0.57 -10.03 6.86
N ILE A 71 0.61 -9.40 6.92
CA ILE A 71 0.82 -8.05 6.36
C ILE A 71 0.55 -8.05 4.86
N LYS A 72 0.91 -9.13 4.16
CA LYS A 72 0.75 -9.25 2.72
C LYS A 72 -0.71 -9.19 2.30
N GLU A 73 -1.59 -9.89 3.02
CA GLU A 73 -3.03 -9.92 2.76
C GLU A 73 -3.75 -8.65 3.19
N SER A 74 -3.22 -7.95 4.19
CA SER A 74 -3.80 -6.71 4.75
C SER A 74 -3.46 -5.46 3.95
N ARG A 75 -2.62 -5.53 2.93
CA ARG A 75 -2.25 -4.37 2.13
C ARG A 75 -3.43 -3.84 1.34
N VAL A 76 -3.60 -2.52 1.35
CA VAL A 76 -4.61 -1.79 0.57
C VAL A 76 -3.96 -0.62 -0.12
N GLN A 77 -4.22 -0.44 -1.40
CA GLN A 77 -3.75 0.68 -2.19
C GLN A 77 -4.89 1.25 -3.01
N GLN A 78 -4.99 2.57 -3.09
CA GLN A 78 -5.92 3.23 -3.99
C GLN A 78 -5.17 3.89 -5.14
N THR A 79 -5.56 3.57 -6.37
CA THR A 79 -4.99 4.21 -7.57
C THR A 79 -5.50 5.64 -7.70
N LYS A 80 -4.88 6.43 -8.57
CA LYS A 80 -5.31 7.82 -8.87
C LYS A 80 -6.73 7.88 -9.41
N ASP A 81 -7.17 6.83 -10.07
CA ASP A 81 -8.52 6.70 -10.67
C ASP A 81 -9.55 6.13 -9.68
N GLY A 82 -9.17 6.00 -8.40
CA GLY A 82 -10.04 5.55 -7.34
C GLY A 82 -10.18 4.03 -7.21
N VAL A 83 -9.45 3.24 -7.99
CA VAL A 83 -9.50 1.77 -7.92
C VAL A 83 -8.80 1.29 -6.65
N VAL A 84 -9.48 0.47 -5.86
CA VAL A 84 -8.95 -0.15 -4.64
C VAL A 84 -8.32 -1.50 -4.97
N LEU A 85 -7.04 -1.63 -4.67
CA LEU A 85 -6.25 -2.85 -4.76
C LEU A 85 -6.06 -3.43 -3.37
N LYS A 86 -6.19 -4.75 -3.20
CA LYS A 86 -6.03 -5.42 -1.90
C LYS A 86 -5.11 -6.63 -1.97
N GLY A 87 -4.48 -6.93 -0.86
CA GLY A 87 -3.72 -8.14 -0.64
C GLY A 87 -2.58 -8.34 -1.63
N ASP A 88 -2.60 -9.49 -2.27
CA ASP A 88 -1.60 -9.90 -3.26
C ASP A 88 -1.66 -9.12 -4.58
N CYS A 89 -2.73 -8.35 -4.79
CA CYS A 89 -2.93 -7.56 -6.00
C CYS A 89 -2.65 -6.07 -5.78
N VAL A 90 -1.87 -5.74 -4.75
CA VAL A 90 -1.34 -4.40 -4.51
C VAL A 90 0.00 -4.24 -5.22
N ARG A 91 0.10 -3.24 -6.10
CA ARG A 91 1.36 -2.95 -6.78
C ARG A 91 2.40 -2.45 -5.76
N PRO A 92 3.60 -3.05 -5.73
CA PRO A 92 4.66 -2.54 -4.87
C PRO A 92 5.06 -1.13 -5.33
N ALA A 93 5.27 -0.25 -4.36
CA ALA A 93 5.65 1.11 -4.62
C ALA A 93 7.17 1.28 -4.52
N GLY A 94 7.72 2.12 -5.37
CA GLY A 94 9.11 2.53 -5.33
C GLY A 94 10.09 1.42 -5.73
N LYS A 95 11.26 1.42 -5.08
CA LYS A 95 12.37 0.48 -5.37
C LYS A 95 12.26 -0.87 -4.63
N SER A 96 11.22 -1.07 -3.85
CA SER A 96 11.00 -2.33 -3.13
C SER A 96 10.51 -3.38 -4.11
N LYS A 97 11.40 -4.29 -4.49
CA LYS A 97 11.10 -5.43 -5.37
C LYS A 97 10.50 -6.62 -4.62
N GLU A 98 10.29 -6.51 -3.32
CA GLU A 98 9.92 -7.62 -2.45
C GLU A 98 8.58 -8.27 -2.82
N PHE A 99 7.69 -7.50 -3.43
CA PHE A 99 6.36 -7.96 -3.85
C PHE A 99 6.10 -7.74 -5.34
N ASP A 100 7.15 -7.40 -6.11
CA ASP A 100 7.04 -7.17 -7.54
C ASP A 100 7.15 -8.50 -8.28
N LEU A 101 6.11 -8.88 -9.00
CA LEU A 101 6.10 -10.08 -9.83
C LEU A 101 6.47 -9.72 -11.26
N ASN A 102 7.39 -10.50 -11.83
CA ASN A 102 7.81 -10.41 -13.22
C ASN A 102 7.61 -11.76 -13.89
N CYS A 103 7.66 -11.83 -15.20
CA CYS A 103 7.54 -13.10 -15.93
C CYS A 103 8.54 -14.17 -15.48
N SER A 104 9.72 -13.76 -15.01
CA SER A 104 10.73 -14.70 -14.47
C SER A 104 10.34 -15.37 -13.13
N ASN A 105 9.29 -14.91 -12.48
CA ASN A 105 8.77 -15.53 -11.25
C ASN A 105 7.81 -16.70 -11.51
N PHE A 106 7.43 -16.92 -12.76
CA PHE A 106 6.50 -17.97 -13.17
C PHE A 106 7.21 -19.03 -14.00
N SER A 107 6.83 -20.28 -13.83
CA SER A 107 7.39 -21.39 -14.56
C SER A 107 6.75 -21.58 -15.93
N THR A 108 5.49 -21.19 -16.08
CA THR A 108 4.72 -21.32 -17.31
C THR A 108 3.87 -20.08 -17.58
N HIS A 109 3.51 -19.89 -18.86
CA HIS A 109 2.54 -18.89 -19.29
C HIS A 109 1.20 -19.04 -18.55
N ALA A 110 0.70 -20.27 -18.40
CA ALA A 110 -0.57 -20.54 -17.74
C ALA A 110 -0.58 -20.10 -16.26
N GLU A 111 0.56 -20.25 -15.55
CA GLU A 111 0.70 -19.80 -14.16
C GLU A 111 0.65 -18.26 -14.07
N ALA A 112 1.35 -17.57 -14.96
CA ALA A 112 1.34 -16.13 -15.04
C ALA A 112 -0.06 -15.56 -15.37
N GLN A 113 -0.75 -16.18 -16.35
CA GLN A 113 -2.11 -15.80 -16.72
C GLN A 113 -3.10 -16.02 -15.59
N ALA A 114 -3.01 -17.15 -14.88
CA ALA A 114 -3.87 -17.42 -13.72
C ALA A 114 -3.70 -16.37 -12.62
N LYS A 115 -2.47 -15.88 -12.37
CA LYS A 115 -2.22 -14.81 -11.41
C LYS A 115 -2.79 -13.47 -11.86
N TYR A 116 -2.67 -13.15 -13.13
CA TYR A 116 -3.26 -11.95 -13.73
C TYR A 116 -4.79 -11.97 -13.61
N ASP A 117 -5.43 -13.06 -14.02
CA ASP A 117 -6.88 -13.24 -13.97
C ASP A 117 -7.42 -13.19 -12.54
N TYR A 118 -6.71 -13.83 -11.59
CA TYR A 118 -7.03 -13.74 -10.16
C TYR A 118 -7.03 -12.29 -9.67
N CYS A 119 -6.02 -11.49 -10.01
CA CYS A 119 -5.98 -10.09 -9.59
C CYS A 119 -7.08 -9.27 -10.28
N ALA A 120 -7.38 -9.51 -11.55
CA ALA A 120 -8.46 -8.83 -12.24
C ALA A 120 -9.82 -9.09 -11.59
N GLU A 121 -10.09 -10.35 -11.19
CA GLU A 121 -11.30 -10.73 -10.48
C GLU A 121 -11.38 -10.09 -9.08
N GLN A 122 -10.31 -10.17 -8.30
CA GLN A 122 -10.24 -9.54 -6.97
C GLN A 122 -10.49 -8.03 -7.03
N ILE A 123 -9.91 -7.36 -8.01
CA ILE A 123 -10.10 -5.92 -8.21
C ILE A 123 -11.55 -5.63 -8.60
N ALA A 124 -12.14 -6.43 -9.50
CA ALA A 124 -13.54 -6.28 -9.88
C ALA A 124 -14.48 -6.42 -8.67
N ASN A 125 -14.23 -7.42 -7.82
CA ASN A 125 -15.03 -7.68 -6.63
C ASN A 125 -14.92 -6.58 -5.58
N ASN A 126 -13.72 -6.00 -5.41
CA ASN A 126 -13.48 -4.92 -4.44
C ASN A 126 -13.95 -3.54 -4.93
N ASN A 127 -14.29 -3.39 -6.21
CA ASN A 127 -14.63 -2.12 -6.85
C ASN A 127 -15.99 -2.18 -7.55
N GLN A 128 -16.98 -2.73 -6.89
CA GLN A 128 -18.35 -2.80 -7.42
C GLN A 128 -18.86 -1.39 -7.76
N GLY A 129 -19.28 -1.20 -9.00
CA GLY A 129 -19.75 0.10 -9.51
C GLY A 129 -18.73 0.91 -10.32
N LEU A 130 -17.47 0.48 -10.36
CA LEU A 130 -16.51 1.02 -11.33
C LEU A 130 -16.67 0.36 -12.70
N ASP A 131 -16.29 1.11 -13.75
CA ASP A 131 -16.31 0.60 -15.12
C ASP A 131 -15.41 -0.65 -15.24
N ARG A 132 -16.03 -1.76 -15.59
CA ARG A 132 -15.36 -3.06 -15.69
C ARG A 132 -14.22 -3.08 -16.73
N ALA A 133 -14.33 -2.26 -17.78
CA ALA A 133 -13.28 -2.10 -18.78
C ALA A 133 -12.00 -1.49 -18.18
N LYS A 134 -12.12 -0.58 -17.21
CA LYS A 134 -10.97 -0.02 -16.49
C LYS A 134 -10.29 -1.04 -15.60
N ILE A 135 -11.06 -1.97 -15.04
CA ILE A 135 -10.56 -2.99 -14.12
C ILE A 135 -9.84 -4.11 -14.88
N ILE A 136 -10.40 -4.57 -15.99
CA ILE A 136 -9.82 -5.65 -16.83
C ILE A 136 -8.46 -5.24 -17.40
N ASN A 137 -8.27 -3.96 -17.70
CA ASN A 137 -7.01 -3.44 -18.25
C ASN A 137 -6.00 -3.04 -17.17
N LEU A 138 -6.28 -3.29 -15.90
CA LEU A 138 -5.37 -2.94 -14.81
C LEU A 138 -4.37 -4.06 -14.57
N ASP A 139 -3.29 -4.06 -15.31
CA ASP A 139 -2.14 -4.91 -15.10
C ASP A 139 -1.33 -4.42 -13.90
N VAL A 140 -1.57 -5.02 -12.73
CA VAL A 140 -0.99 -4.59 -11.45
C VAL A 140 0.53 -4.71 -11.46
N TYR A 141 1.06 -5.76 -12.09
CA TYR A 141 2.47 -6.09 -12.07
C TYR A 141 3.22 -5.72 -13.35
N GLY A 142 2.52 -5.28 -14.40
CA GLY A 142 3.13 -4.99 -15.69
C GLY A 142 3.52 -6.26 -16.46
N LEU A 143 2.76 -7.35 -16.30
CA LEU A 143 3.02 -8.64 -16.94
C LEU A 143 2.59 -8.68 -18.41
N ASP A 144 1.63 -7.83 -18.78
CA ASP A 144 1.10 -7.67 -20.15
C ASP A 144 1.77 -6.47 -20.82
N GLY A 145 2.93 -6.68 -21.41
CA GLY A 145 3.73 -5.61 -22.01
C GLY A 145 3.10 -4.97 -23.25
N ASN A 146 2.29 -5.70 -24.00
CA ASN A 146 1.64 -5.23 -25.25
C ASN A 146 0.15 -4.89 -25.05
N LYS A 147 -0.40 -5.11 -23.85
CA LYS A 147 -1.78 -4.81 -23.46
C LYS A 147 -2.84 -5.54 -24.29
N ASN A 148 -2.56 -6.78 -24.67
CA ASN A 148 -3.50 -7.63 -25.40
C ASN A 148 -4.30 -8.57 -24.48
N GLY A 149 -4.04 -8.56 -23.17
CA GLY A 149 -4.68 -9.41 -22.18
C GLY A 149 -4.01 -10.77 -21.99
N ILE A 150 -2.91 -11.04 -22.72
CA ILE A 150 -2.10 -12.24 -22.59
C ILE A 150 -0.78 -11.86 -21.94
N VAL A 151 -0.50 -12.42 -20.78
CA VAL A 151 0.67 -12.05 -20.00
C VAL A 151 1.83 -13.01 -20.22
N CYS A 152 3.06 -12.51 -20.17
CA CYS A 152 4.28 -13.34 -20.23
C CYS A 152 4.30 -14.34 -21.40
N GLU A 153 3.93 -13.91 -22.60
CA GLU A 153 3.80 -14.73 -23.82
C GLU A 153 5.08 -15.53 -24.19
N ALA A 154 6.26 -15.10 -23.71
CA ALA A 154 7.53 -15.77 -23.96
C ALA A 154 7.78 -17.01 -23.09
N LEU A 155 6.92 -17.28 -22.11
CA LEU A 155 7.02 -18.46 -21.27
C LEU A 155 6.38 -19.69 -21.94
N PRO A 156 6.90 -20.90 -21.64
CA PRO A 156 6.33 -22.14 -22.16
C PRO A 156 4.92 -22.41 -21.68
#